data_53555361f38906a150f86a8e807e8ced
#
_entry.id   53555361f38906a150f86a8e807e8ced
#
_cell.length_a   1.000
_cell.length_b   1.000
_cell.length_c   1.000
_cell.angle_alpha   90.00
_cell.angle_beta   90.00
_cell.angle_gamma   90.00
#
_symmetry.space_group_name_H-M   'P 1'
#
loop_
_entity.id
_entity.type
_entity.pdbx_description
1 polymer ?
#
loop_
_entity_poly.entity_id
_entity_poly.type
_entity_poly.pdbx_seq_one_letter_code
_entity_poly.pdbx_strand_id
1 'polypeptide(L)'
;MNKVSLFILSLFFQLSVFAQNDKVVQADGLFFTDANQTTLYSGVYKEKFSNGFLKVEINIQNGKPEGAYILYFENGKPNEIRAYRNGEFHGVWRTYNVGGMLIAEAEYCNNKKCGTWHVWDDSGIMRYEMHYNNGKKIGTWYMWDEKGRLISEKKY
;
A
#
# COMPACT_ATOMS: atom_id res chain seq x y z
N MET A 1 16.89 53.20 5.63
CA MET A 1 16.75 52.52 4.29
C MET A 1 17.12 51.06 4.49
N ASN A 2 16.12 50.23 4.72
CA ASN A 2 16.31 48.78 4.98
C ASN A 2 16.20 48.06 3.65
N LYS A 3 17.30 47.42 3.22
CA LYS A 3 17.30 46.54 2.08
C LYS A 3 16.71 45.16 2.47
N VAL A 4 15.51 44.88 2.01
CA VAL A 4 14.90 43.54 2.11
C VAL A 4 15.56 42.70 1.02
N SER A 5 16.36 41.73 1.44
CA SER A 5 16.95 40.71 0.56
C SER A 5 15.92 39.65 0.23
N LEU A 6 15.45 39.64 -1.02
CA LEU A 6 14.48 38.67 -1.52
C LEU A 6 15.23 37.37 -1.83
N PHE A 7 15.10 36.39 -0.93
CA PHE A 7 15.55 35.01 -1.20
C PHE A 7 14.56 34.37 -2.18
N ILE A 8 14.94 34.29 -3.43
CA ILE A 8 14.23 33.47 -4.43
C ILE A 8 14.62 32.01 -4.18
N LEU A 9 13.73 31.29 -3.51
CA LEU A 9 13.82 29.83 -3.37
C LEU A 9 13.48 29.24 -4.73
N SER A 10 14.49 28.89 -5.54
CA SER A 10 14.31 28.16 -6.79
C SER A 10 13.84 26.74 -6.47
N LEU A 11 12.53 26.53 -6.54
CA LEU A 11 11.93 25.20 -6.50
C LEU A 11 12.37 24.47 -7.78
N PHE A 12 13.40 23.65 -7.67
CA PHE A 12 13.71 22.68 -8.73
C PHE A 12 12.56 21.66 -8.78
N PHE A 13 11.59 21.94 -9.63
CA PHE A 13 10.61 20.96 -10.06
C PHE A 13 11.39 19.94 -10.91
N GLN A 14 11.82 18.85 -10.30
CA GLN A 14 12.25 17.70 -11.07
C GLN A 14 11.02 17.16 -11.79
N LEU A 15 10.90 17.54 -13.05
CA LEU A 15 10.03 16.86 -13.99
C LEU A 15 10.52 15.41 -14.09
N SER A 16 9.96 14.53 -13.28
CA SER A 16 10.03 13.10 -13.52
C SER A 16 9.29 12.85 -14.83
N VAL A 17 10.05 12.68 -15.90
CA VAL A 17 9.55 12.20 -17.19
C VAL A 17 8.97 10.81 -16.88
N PHE A 18 7.65 10.70 -16.83
CA PHE A 18 6.94 9.44 -16.76
C PHE A 18 7.13 8.74 -18.11
N ALA A 19 8.22 7.99 -18.24
CA ALA A 19 8.36 7.03 -19.31
C ALA A 19 7.30 5.95 -19.06
N GLN A 20 6.37 5.80 -19.98
CA GLN A 20 5.44 4.70 -20.04
C GLN A 20 6.29 3.42 -20.13
N ASN A 21 6.20 2.53 -19.12
CA ASN A 21 7.14 1.43 -18.93
C ASN A 21 6.82 0.23 -19.86
N ASP A 22 7.06 0.39 -21.16
CA ASP A 22 6.85 -0.70 -22.14
C ASP A 22 7.87 -1.84 -22.04
N LYS A 23 8.78 -1.82 -21.06
CA LYS A 23 9.89 -2.78 -20.98
C LYS A 23 10.18 -3.34 -19.58
N VAL A 24 9.42 -3.01 -18.54
CA VAL A 24 9.69 -3.58 -17.22
C VAL A 24 9.19 -5.02 -17.18
N VAL A 25 10.07 -5.95 -16.85
CA VAL A 25 9.79 -7.38 -16.74
C VAL A 25 9.83 -7.77 -15.26
N GLN A 26 8.85 -8.54 -14.83
CA GLN A 26 8.86 -9.14 -13.50
C GLN A 26 9.24 -10.62 -13.61
N ALA A 27 10.27 -11.03 -12.85
CA ALA A 27 10.69 -12.41 -12.75
C ALA A 27 11.22 -12.69 -11.33
N ASP A 28 10.89 -13.85 -10.77
CA ASP A 28 11.32 -14.31 -9.44
C ASP A 28 11.09 -13.27 -8.32
N GLY A 29 9.99 -12.49 -8.42
CA GLY A 29 9.64 -11.46 -7.44
C GLY A 29 10.46 -10.17 -7.56
N LEU A 30 11.32 -10.04 -8.59
CA LEU A 30 12.09 -8.84 -8.89
C LEU A 30 11.61 -8.18 -10.18
N PHE A 31 11.87 -6.88 -10.30
CA PHE A 31 11.58 -6.06 -11.47
C PHE A 31 12.87 -5.69 -12.20
N PHE A 32 12.87 -5.85 -13.54
CA PHE A 32 14.02 -5.60 -14.41
C PHE A 32 13.67 -4.60 -15.52
N THR A 33 14.68 -3.88 -16.01
CA THR A 33 14.54 -2.96 -17.15
C THR A 33 14.61 -3.64 -18.50
N ASP A 34 14.95 -4.96 -18.54
CA ASP A 34 15.20 -5.71 -19.77
C ASP A 34 14.71 -7.16 -19.67
N ALA A 35 14.36 -7.73 -20.82
CA ALA A 35 13.85 -9.10 -20.91
C ALA A 35 14.90 -10.17 -20.55
N ASN A 36 16.20 -9.84 -20.58
CA ASN A 36 17.27 -10.75 -20.21
C ASN A 36 17.52 -10.78 -18.69
N GLN A 37 16.78 -9.95 -17.92
CA GLN A 37 16.86 -9.88 -16.46
C GLN A 37 18.28 -9.53 -15.95
N THR A 38 18.97 -8.64 -16.67
CA THR A 38 20.34 -8.27 -16.35
C THR A 38 20.42 -7.03 -15.47
N THR A 39 19.42 -6.14 -15.56
CA THR A 39 19.44 -4.83 -14.88
C THR A 39 18.18 -4.65 -14.03
N LEU A 40 18.37 -4.49 -12.73
CA LEU A 40 17.28 -4.24 -11.80
C LEU A 40 16.64 -2.88 -12.04
N TYR A 41 15.32 -2.86 -12.03
CA TYR A 41 14.54 -1.63 -12.20
C TYR A 41 14.47 -0.81 -10.90
N SER A 42 14.56 0.51 -11.03
CA SER A 42 14.22 1.47 -9.97
C SER A 42 13.37 2.58 -10.55
N GLY A 43 12.23 2.85 -9.94
CA GLY A 43 11.28 3.86 -10.40
C GLY A 43 9.84 3.51 -10.03
N VAL A 44 8.88 4.22 -10.60
CA VAL A 44 7.45 3.95 -10.43
C VAL A 44 6.97 3.07 -11.58
N TYR A 45 6.55 1.85 -11.26
CA TYR A 45 5.91 0.94 -12.20
C TYR A 45 4.39 1.17 -12.19
N LYS A 46 3.78 1.22 -13.37
CA LYS A 46 2.33 1.42 -13.53
C LYS A 46 1.77 0.49 -14.57
N GLU A 47 0.63 -0.13 -14.24
CA GLU A 47 -0.24 -0.81 -15.20
C GLU A 47 -1.59 -0.10 -15.29
N LYS A 48 -2.24 -0.23 -16.43
CA LYS A 48 -3.59 0.31 -16.66
C LYS A 48 -4.55 -0.80 -17.05
N PHE A 49 -5.81 -0.60 -16.71
CA PHE A 49 -6.92 -1.35 -17.29
C PHE A 49 -7.15 -0.92 -18.75
N SER A 50 -7.94 -1.71 -19.48
CA SER A 50 -8.34 -1.41 -20.87
C SER A 50 -9.10 -0.08 -21.01
N ASN A 51 -9.79 0.36 -19.96
CA ASN A 51 -10.49 1.65 -19.89
C ASN A 51 -9.58 2.85 -19.62
N GLY A 52 -8.25 2.63 -19.46
CA GLY A 52 -7.25 3.66 -19.24
C GLY A 52 -6.99 4.06 -17.77
N PHE A 53 -7.83 3.63 -16.83
CA PHE A 53 -7.57 3.85 -15.40
C PHE A 53 -6.37 3.02 -14.93
N LEU A 54 -5.70 3.50 -13.89
CA LEU A 54 -4.63 2.74 -13.24
C LEU A 54 -5.20 1.45 -12.66
N LYS A 55 -4.47 0.35 -12.84
CA LYS A 55 -4.69 -0.96 -12.23
C LYS A 55 -3.74 -1.19 -11.07
N VAL A 56 -2.48 -0.78 -11.27
CA VAL A 56 -1.38 -0.95 -10.31
C VAL A 56 -0.46 0.26 -10.38
N GLU A 57 0.00 0.70 -9.22
CA GLU A 57 1.12 1.64 -9.08
C GLU A 57 2.06 1.13 -7.97
N ILE A 58 3.35 0.98 -8.28
CA ILE A 58 4.35 0.41 -7.38
C ILE A 58 5.60 1.29 -7.41
N ASN A 59 6.08 1.70 -6.25
CA ASN A 59 7.43 2.21 -6.11
C ASN A 59 8.40 1.03 -6.02
N ILE A 60 9.44 1.05 -6.84
CA ILE A 60 10.43 -0.01 -6.94
C ILE A 60 11.81 0.58 -6.73
N GLN A 61 12.64 -0.06 -5.91
CA GLN A 61 14.03 0.27 -5.71
C GLN A 61 14.88 -1.00 -5.83
N ASN A 62 15.88 -0.99 -6.72
CA ASN A 62 16.74 -2.14 -6.97
C ASN A 62 15.95 -3.44 -7.20
N GLY A 63 14.95 -3.38 -8.07
CA GLY A 63 14.11 -4.50 -8.45
C GLY A 63 13.07 -4.93 -7.40
N LYS A 64 13.01 -4.29 -6.24
CA LYS A 64 12.10 -4.67 -5.15
C LYS A 64 11.08 -3.57 -4.86
N PRO A 65 9.84 -3.92 -4.48
CA PRO A 65 8.89 -2.96 -3.97
C PRO A 65 9.46 -2.21 -2.75
N GLU A 66 9.32 -0.87 -2.76
CA GLU A 66 9.75 0.03 -1.69
C GLU A 66 8.71 1.12 -1.48
N GLY A 67 8.21 1.30 -0.24
CA GLY A 67 7.15 2.24 0.06
C GLY A 67 5.77 1.75 -0.41
N ALA A 68 5.02 2.59 -1.11
CA ALA A 68 3.65 2.30 -1.50
C ALA A 68 3.55 1.36 -2.70
N TYR A 69 2.61 0.40 -2.58
CA TYR A 69 2.13 -0.47 -3.64
C TYR A 69 0.59 -0.33 -3.65
N ILE A 70 0.03 0.23 -4.72
CA ILE A 70 -1.39 0.56 -4.78
C ILE A 70 -2.05 -0.27 -5.89
N LEU A 71 -3.11 -0.98 -5.52
CA LEU A 71 -4.03 -1.63 -6.44
C LEU A 71 -5.29 -0.78 -6.55
N TYR A 72 -5.87 -0.71 -7.75
CA TYR A 72 -7.07 0.07 -8.03
C TYR A 72 -8.19 -0.81 -8.56
N PHE A 73 -9.42 -0.39 -8.35
CA PHE A 73 -10.59 -0.87 -9.06
C PHE A 73 -10.66 -0.25 -10.46
N GLU A 74 -11.43 -0.86 -11.37
CA GLU A 74 -11.66 -0.33 -12.72
C GLU A 74 -12.36 1.04 -12.76
N ASN A 75 -12.95 1.48 -11.65
CA ASN A 75 -13.52 2.83 -11.49
C ASN A 75 -12.48 3.88 -11.05
N GLY A 76 -11.19 3.51 -10.94
CA GLY A 76 -10.08 4.36 -10.57
C GLY A 76 -9.92 4.58 -9.06
N LYS A 77 -10.80 4.06 -8.22
CA LYS A 77 -10.66 4.14 -6.76
C LYS A 77 -9.64 3.10 -6.26
N PRO A 78 -8.90 3.41 -5.18
CA PRO A 78 -8.04 2.43 -4.53
C PRO A 78 -8.83 1.19 -4.07
N ASN A 79 -8.28 0.01 -4.33
CA ASN A 79 -8.73 -1.28 -3.79
C ASN A 79 -7.88 -1.66 -2.57
N GLU A 80 -6.55 -1.66 -2.76
CA GLU A 80 -5.61 -1.91 -1.67
C GLU A 80 -4.45 -0.93 -1.72
N ILE A 81 -4.00 -0.51 -0.55
CA ILE A 81 -2.75 0.22 -0.36
C ILE A 81 -1.89 -0.60 0.58
N ARG A 82 -0.76 -1.07 0.07
CA ARG A 82 0.21 -1.89 0.78
C ARG A 82 1.49 -1.08 1.00
N ALA A 83 2.17 -1.31 2.12
CA ALA A 83 3.47 -0.72 2.39
C ALA A 83 4.56 -1.80 2.37
N TYR A 84 5.68 -1.47 1.75
CA TYR A 84 6.83 -2.35 1.60
C TYR A 84 8.12 -1.66 2.06
N ARG A 85 9.08 -2.46 2.51
CA ARG A 85 10.47 -2.07 2.76
C ARG A 85 11.38 -3.18 2.24
N ASN A 86 12.27 -2.87 1.29
CA ASN A 86 13.18 -3.84 0.66
C ASN A 86 12.47 -5.10 0.11
N GLY A 87 11.26 -4.96 -0.44
CA GLY A 87 10.45 -6.07 -0.94
C GLY A 87 9.69 -6.85 0.13
N GLU A 88 9.83 -6.50 1.41
CA GLU A 88 9.10 -7.12 2.50
C GLU A 88 7.87 -6.31 2.89
N PHE A 89 6.81 -6.99 3.33
CA PHE A 89 5.64 -6.34 3.90
C PHE A 89 6.05 -5.56 5.15
N HIS A 90 5.79 -4.24 5.15
CA HIS A 90 6.18 -3.39 6.26
C HIS A 90 5.29 -2.15 6.35
N GLY A 91 4.72 -1.89 7.54
CA GLY A 91 3.81 -0.77 7.77
C GLY A 91 2.34 -1.12 7.57
N VAL A 92 1.51 -0.11 7.39
CA VAL A 92 0.06 -0.25 7.37
C VAL A 92 -0.45 -0.60 5.97
N TRP A 93 -1.33 -1.60 5.92
CA TRP A 93 -2.07 -2.03 4.74
C TRP A 93 -3.53 -1.69 4.90
N ARG A 94 -4.14 -1.17 3.85
CA ARG A 94 -5.55 -0.79 3.81
C ARG A 94 -6.25 -1.43 2.64
N THR A 95 -7.44 -1.96 2.89
CA THR A 95 -8.34 -2.51 1.87
C THR A 95 -9.62 -1.71 1.86
N TYR A 96 -10.08 -1.37 0.66
CA TYR A 96 -11.29 -0.58 0.44
C TYR A 96 -12.30 -1.38 -0.38
N ASN A 97 -13.59 -1.12 -0.20
CA ASN A 97 -14.61 -1.63 -1.10
C ASN A 97 -14.69 -0.77 -2.38
N VAL A 98 -15.45 -1.22 -3.36
CA VAL A 98 -15.61 -0.53 -4.66
C VAL A 98 -16.20 0.89 -4.53
N GLY A 99 -16.91 1.17 -3.44
CA GLY A 99 -17.41 2.50 -3.07
C GLY A 99 -16.31 3.44 -2.55
N GLY A 100 -15.15 2.90 -2.14
CA GLY A 100 -14.03 3.63 -1.56
C GLY A 100 -14.07 3.70 -0.03
N MET A 101 -14.92 2.91 0.63
CA MET A 101 -14.95 2.80 2.09
C MET A 101 -13.85 1.85 2.57
N LEU A 102 -13.14 2.22 3.63
CA LEU A 102 -12.16 1.36 4.29
C LEU A 102 -12.88 0.17 4.94
N ILE A 103 -12.49 -1.05 4.56
CA ILE A 103 -13.06 -2.31 5.08
C ILE A 103 -12.06 -3.16 5.85
N ALA A 104 -10.75 -2.91 5.69
CA ALA A 104 -9.74 -3.54 6.53
C ALA A 104 -8.51 -2.67 6.68
N GLU A 105 -7.91 -2.71 7.87
CA GLU A 105 -6.59 -2.16 8.17
C GLU A 105 -5.75 -3.21 8.88
N ALA A 106 -4.53 -3.41 8.42
CA ALA A 106 -3.59 -4.41 8.91
C ALA A 106 -2.20 -3.81 9.03
N GLU A 107 -1.39 -4.29 9.97
CA GLU A 107 -0.01 -3.85 10.10
C GLU A 107 0.94 -5.04 9.95
N TYR A 108 2.03 -4.80 9.20
CA TYR A 108 3.10 -5.77 9.01
C TYR A 108 4.44 -5.20 9.43
N CYS A 109 5.26 -6.04 10.04
CA CYS A 109 6.63 -5.75 10.46
C CYS A 109 7.53 -6.84 9.87
N ASN A 110 8.28 -6.52 8.78
CA ASN A 110 9.19 -7.43 8.10
C ASN A 110 8.53 -8.79 7.79
N ASN A 111 7.50 -8.77 6.93
CA ASN A 111 6.68 -9.91 6.50
C ASN A 111 5.84 -10.60 7.59
N LYS A 112 5.87 -10.12 8.82
CA LYS A 112 5.09 -10.72 9.92
C LYS A 112 3.97 -9.78 10.35
N LYS A 113 2.81 -10.37 10.68
CA LYS A 113 1.70 -9.63 11.27
C LYS A 113 2.16 -8.99 12.58
N CYS A 114 1.88 -7.69 12.76
CA CYS A 114 2.13 -6.93 13.99
C CYS A 114 1.01 -5.92 14.22
N GLY A 115 1.05 -5.23 15.35
CA GLY A 115 0.10 -4.18 15.68
C GLY A 115 -1.35 -4.64 15.80
N THR A 116 -2.26 -3.71 15.56
CA THR A 116 -3.71 -3.95 15.63
C THR A 116 -4.28 -4.04 14.23
N TRP A 117 -5.13 -5.03 14.02
CA TRP A 117 -5.84 -5.29 12.78
C TRP A 117 -7.32 -5.03 12.97
N HIS A 118 -7.93 -4.29 12.07
CA HIS A 118 -9.34 -3.97 12.08
C HIS A 118 -10.01 -4.45 10.80
N VAL A 119 -11.25 -4.92 10.93
CA VAL A 119 -12.12 -5.24 9.79
C VAL A 119 -13.48 -4.61 10.03
N TRP A 120 -13.98 -3.92 9.02
CA TRP A 120 -15.32 -3.33 8.98
C TRP A 120 -16.15 -3.99 7.87
N ASP A 121 -17.46 -3.96 8.02
CA ASP A 121 -18.37 -4.32 6.93
C ASP A 121 -18.61 -3.12 5.97
N ASP A 122 -19.38 -3.37 4.91
CA ASP A 122 -19.69 -2.36 3.90
C ASP A 122 -20.55 -1.20 4.43
N SER A 123 -21.08 -1.29 5.66
CA SER A 123 -21.79 -0.22 6.37
C SER A 123 -20.86 0.58 7.29
N GLY A 124 -19.58 0.21 7.38
CA GLY A 124 -18.58 0.82 8.25
C GLY A 124 -18.66 0.37 9.70
N ILE A 125 -19.45 -0.67 10.00
CA ILE A 125 -19.52 -1.26 11.34
C ILE A 125 -18.30 -2.15 11.55
N MET A 126 -17.57 -1.90 12.66
CA MET A 126 -16.42 -2.76 13.03
C MET A 126 -16.90 -4.16 13.33
N ARG A 127 -16.25 -5.15 12.70
CA ARG A 127 -16.58 -6.57 12.84
C ARG A 127 -15.52 -7.32 13.61
N TYR A 128 -14.24 -6.92 13.46
CA TYR A 128 -13.12 -7.56 14.16
C TYR A 128 -12.07 -6.54 14.57
N GLU A 129 -11.53 -6.72 15.78
CA GLU A 129 -10.28 -6.13 16.25
C GLU A 129 -9.37 -7.26 16.73
N MET A 130 -8.14 -7.29 16.21
CA MET A 130 -7.20 -8.39 16.44
C MET A 130 -5.81 -7.81 16.70
N HIS A 131 -5.05 -8.42 17.59
CA HIS A 131 -3.71 -7.97 17.93
C HIS A 131 -2.67 -9.02 17.60
N TYR A 132 -1.57 -8.58 17.02
CA TYR A 132 -0.46 -9.44 16.64
C TYR A 132 0.87 -8.88 17.10
N ASN A 133 1.80 -9.78 17.44
CA ASN A 133 3.21 -9.46 17.65
C ASN A 133 4.06 -10.55 17.01
N ASN A 134 4.94 -10.15 16.08
CA ASN A 134 5.87 -11.06 15.37
C ASN A 134 5.17 -12.29 14.77
N GLY A 135 3.98 -12.09 14.18
CA GLY A 135 3.15 -13.12 13.54
C GLY A 135 2.27 -13.92 14.50
N LYS A 136 2.44 -13.77 15.81
CA LYS A 136 1.64 -14.47 16.83
C LYS A 136 0.44 -13.64 17.26
N LYS A 137 -0.68 -14.31 17.51
CA LYS A 137 -1.86 -13.71 18.15
C LYS A 137 -1.51 -13.34 19.58
N ILE A 138 -1.89 -12.13 20.01
CA ILE A 138 -1.70 -11.65 21.38
C ILE A 138 -2.93 -10.88 21.86
N GLY A 139 -2.97 -10.59 23.13
CA GLY A 139 -4.00 -9.73 23.74
C GLY A 139 -5.40 -10.32 23.64
N THR A 140 -6.38 -9.47 23.61
CA THR A 140 -7.79 -9.85 23.47
C THR A 140 -8.27 -9.49 22.07
N TRP A 141 -8.91 -10.45 21.40
CA TRP A 141 -9.55 -10.26 20.11
C TRP A 141 -11.04 -10.09 20.31
N TYR A 142 -11.63 -9.17 19.58
CA TYR A 142 -13.04 -8.83 19.67
C TYR A 142 -13.74 -9.10 18.34
N MET A 143 -15.02 -9.50 18.42
CA MET A 143 -15.91 -9.68 17.28
C MET A 143 -17.27 -9.03 17.57
N TRP A 144 -17.79 -8.28 16.62
CA TRP A 144 -19.10 -7.62 16.70
C TRP A 144 -20.07 -8.14 15.63
N ASP A 145 -21.35 -8.10 15.93
CA ASP A 145 -22.42 -8.43 14.98
C ASP A 145 -22.69 -7.26 14.01
N GLU A 146 -23.63 -7.45 13.08
CA GLU A 146 -24.05 -6.46 12.10
C GLU A 146 -24.68 -5.18 12.71
N LYS A 147 -25.01 -5.21 13.98
CA LYS A 147 -25.55 -4.07 14.74
C LYS A 147 -24.50 -3.39 15.60
N GLY A 148 -23.22 -3.82 15.48
CA GLY A 148 -22.11 -3.31 16.29
C GLY A 148 -22.14 -3.78 17.75
N ARG A 149 -22.86 -4.85 18.07
CA ARG A 149 -22.90 -5.42 19.42
C ARG A 149 -21.78 -6.44 19.56
N LEU A 150 -21.01 -6.37 20.65
CA LEU A 150 -19.95 -7.33 20.95
C LEU A 150 -20.56 -8.74 21.14
N ILE A 151 -20.10 -9.71 20.36
CA ILE A 151 -20.58 -11.10 20.37
C ILE A 151 -19.51 -12.10 20.78
N SER A 152 -18.22 -11.72 20.71
CA SER A 152 -17.13 -12.59 21.16
C SER A 152 -15.94 -11.78 21.65
N GLU A 153 -15.32 -12.27 22.69
CA GLU A 153 -14.07 -11.80 23.27
C GLU A 153 -13.19 -13.02 23.53
N LYS A 154 -11.98 -13.03 22.97
CA LYS A 154 -11.07 -14.16 23.12
C LYS A 154 -9.65 -13.68 23.42
N LYS A 155 -9.12 -14.10 24.57
CA LYS A 155 -7.76 -13.82 25.01
C LYS A 155 -6.77 -14.87 24.46
N TYR A 156 -5.61 -14.37 23.95
CA TYR A 156 -4.51 -15.17 23.41
C TYR A 156 -3.23 -14.99 24.20
#